data_6fcff11098b96f9aacdb767495332103
#
_entry.id   6fcff11098b96f9aacdb767495332103
#
_cell.length_a   1.000
_cell.length_b   1.000
_cell.length_c   1.000
_cell.angle_alpha   90.00
_cell.angle_beta   90.00
_cell.angle_gamma   90.00
#
_symmetry.space_group_name_H-M   'P 1'
#
loop_
_entity.id
_entity.type
_entity.pdbx_description
1 polymer ?
#
loop_
_entity_poly.entity_id
_entity_poly.type
_entity_poly.pdbx_seq_one_letter_code
_entity_poly.pdbx_strand_id
1 'polypeptide(L)'
;ILDASFMLDGNNVVMSAAKNGHTDIYTYKIEENQLTQFTDDVFDDLHPSFVSFPNKSGILFSSNRPSPYAPSADTAIPSRYHFNVFMVDYLNSSKNKQITQLTNLKYGNASYPMGYNTNHFTFVADENGVGNRWAGFFATQRNGLDTLYHIGDDMLRNASPKEIDSTLN
;
A
#
# COMPACT_ATOMS: atom_id res chain seq x y z
N ILE A 1 -14.90 -4.04 -14.08
CA ILE A 1 -14.83 -4.21 -12.61
C ILE A 1 -14.70 -5.70 -12.36
N LEU A 2 -13.74 -6.08 -11.52
CA LEU A 2 -13.51 -7.46 -11.10
C LEU A 2 -14.03 -7.69 -9.68
N ASP A 3 -13.64 -6.81 -8.75
CA ASP A 3 -14.06 -6.83 -7.36
C ASP A 3 -14.49 -5.44 -6.92
N ALA A 4 -15.41 -5.36 -5.95
CA ALA A 4 -15.83 -4.12 -5.35
C ALA A 4 -16.29 -4.34 -3.91
N SER A 5 -16.01 -3.38 -3.02
CA SER A 5 -16.50 -3.36 -1.65
C SER A 5 -16.84 -1.93 -1.21
N PHE A 6 -17.83 -1.81 -0.33
CA PHE A 6 -18.10 -0.52 0.30
C PHE A 6 -16.98 -0.16 1.28
N MET A 7 -16.70 1.13 1.36
CA MET A 7 -15.88 1.70 2.43
C MET A 7 -16.73 1.89 3.69
N LEU A 8 -16.21 2.58 4.71
CA LEU A 8 -16.91 2.74 6.00
C LEU A 8 -18.26 3.47 5.90
N ASP A 9 -18.39 4.34 4.92
CA ASP A 9 -19.64 5.02 4.63
C ASP A 9 -20.31 4.36 3.41
N GLY A 10 -21.58 4.24 3.35
CA GLY A 10 -22.30 3.67 2.21
C GLY A 10 -22.18 4.47 0.90
N ASN A 11 -21.42 5.58 0.88
CA ASN A 11 -21.27 6.47 -0.27
C ASN A 11 -19.99 6.20 -1.08
N ASN A 12 -18.98 5.57 -0.48
CA ASN A 12 -17.71 5.30 -1.14
C ASN A 12 -17.53 3.79 -1.39
N VAL A 13 -17.12 3.45 -2.61
CA VAL A 13 -16.81 2.09 -3.05
C VAL A 13 -15.35 2.03 -3.46
N VAL A 14 -14.62 1.03 -2.99
CA VAL A 14 -13.31 0.66 -3.53
C VAL A 14 -13.47 -0.51 -4.47
N MET A 15 -12.78 -0.50 -5.62
CA MET A 15 -12.90 -1.53 -6.63
C MET A 15 -11.58 -1.80 -7.34
N SER A 16 -11.43 -3.01 -7.87
CA SER A 16 -10.43 -3.33 -8.87
C SER A 16 -11.09 -3.39 -10.25
N ALA A 17 -10.45 -2.78 -11.24
CA ALA A 17 -10.97 -2.73 -12.59
C ALA A 17 -9.84 -2.81 -13.62
N ALA A 18 -10.08 -3.61 -14.68
CA ALA A 18 -9.14 -3.74 -15.78
C ALA A 18 -9.26 -2.56 -16.74
N LYS A 19 -8.12 -1.98 -17.10
CA LYS A 19 -7.98 -0.94 -18.12
C LYS A 19 -6.64 -1.12 -18.83
N ASN A 20 -6.64 -1.04 -20.15
CA ASN A 20 -5.40 -1.15 -20.97
C ASN A 20 -4.56 -2.43 -20.71
N GLY A 21 -5.19 -3.52 -20.29
CA GLY A 21 -4.52 -4.80 -20.06
C GLY A 21 -3.97 -4.99 -18.65
N HIS A 22 -4.13 -4.03 -17.75
CA HIS A 22 -3.73 -4.09 -16.33
C HIS A 22 -4.96 -3.91 -15.44
N THR A 23 -4.86 -4.37 -14.21
CA THR A 23 -5.91 -4.24 -13.21
C THR A 23 -5.45 -3.31 -12.11
N ASP A 24 -6.14 -2.19 -11.94
CA ASP A 24 -5.83 -1.15 -10.98
C ASP A 24 -6.91 -0.98 -9.92
N ILE A 25 -6.53 -0.33 -8.81
CA ILE A 25 -7.43 0.04 -7.73
C ILE A 25 -8.03 1.42 -7.99
N TYR A 26 -9.34 1.49 -7.86
CA TYR A 26 -10.14 2.70 -8.00
C TYR A 26 -11.02 2.90 -6.77
N THR A 27 -11.36 4.14 -6.49
CA THR A 27 -12.48 4.49 -5.61
C THR A 27 -13.55 5.25 -6.38
N TYR A 28 -14.80 5.02 -6.03
CA TYR A 28 -15.95 5.68 -6.62
C TYR A 28 -16.83 6.28 -5.53
N LYS A 29 -17.02 7.58 -5.59
CA LYS A 29 -17.96 8.31 -4.74
C LYS A 29 -19.32 8.37 -5.43
N ILE A 30 -20.32 7.72 -4.86
CA ILE A 30 -21.63 7.52 -5.49
C ILE A 30 -22.36 8.85 -5.69
N GLU A 31 -22.51 9.65 -4.63
CA GLU A 31 -23.23 10.92 -4.70
C GLU A 31 -22.58 11.96 -5.61
N GLU A 32 -21.25 12.00 -5.64
CA GLU A 32 -20.49 12.96 -6.45
C GLU A 32 -20.26 12.44 -7.88
N ASN A 33 -20.59 11.19 -8.17
CA ASN A 33 -20.29 10.49 -9.44
C ASN A 33 -18.79 10.64 -9.80
N GLN A 34 -17.90 10.51 -8.80
CA GLN A 34 -16.49 10.75 -8.95
C GLN A 34 -15.70 9.46 -8.86
N LEU A 35 -14.98 9.13 -9.94
CA LEU A 35 -14.02 8.03 -10.00
C LEU A 35 -12.60 8.56 -9.75
N THR A 36 -11.86 7.91 -8.86
CA THR A 36 -10.45 8.23 -8.59
C THR A 36 -9.61 6.96 -8.74
N GLN A 37 -8.57 7.02 -9.56
CA GLN A 37 -7.60 5.93 -9.71
C GLN A 37 -6.54 6.01 -8.61
N PHE A 38 -6.29 4.90 -7.93
CA PHE A 38 -5.33 4.81 -6.83
C PHE A 38 -4.00 4.19 -7.25
N THR A 39 -4.02 3.18 -8.09
CA THR A 39 -2.82 2.61 -8.72
C THR A 39 -2.90 2.82 -10.22
N ASP A 40 -1.76 2.98 -10.89
CA ASP A 40 -1.65 3.19 -12.33
C ASP A 40 -0.26 2.70 -12.75
N ASP A 41 -0.12 1.40 -12.85
CA ASP A 41 1.15 0.75 -13.16
C ASP A 41 0.92 -0.57 -13.95
N VAL A 42 2.00 -1.31 -14.22
CA VAL A 42 1.97 -2.53 -15.03
C VAL A 42 1.56 -3.78 -14.26
N PHE A 43 1.32 -3.65 -12.95
CA PHE A 43 0.98 -4.76 -12.08
C PHE A 43 -0.53 -4.94 -11.98
N ASP A 44 -0.95 -6.17 -11.66
CA ASP A 44 -2.35 -6.46 -11.40
C ASP A 44 -2.63 -6.29 -9.90
N ASP A 45 -3.56 -5.41 -9.59
CA ASP A 45 -4.02 -5.10 -8.24
C ASP A 45 -5.46 -5.59 -8.05
N LEU A 46 -5.66 -6.53 -7.15
CA LEU A 46 -6.90 -7.30 -6.97
C LEU A 46 -7.41 -7.25 -5.52
N HIS A 47 -8.67 -7.62 -5.32
CA HIS A 47 -9.30 -7.85 -4.03
C HIS A 47 -9.16 -6.67 -3.06
N PRO A 48 -9.53 -5.43 -3.46
CA PRO A 48 -9.35 -4.27 -2.61
C PRO A 48 -10.30 -4.27 -1.42
N SER A 49 -9.80 -3.83 -0.26
CA SER A 49 -10.57 -3.64 0.96
C SER A 49 -10.10 -2.39 1.68
N PHE A 50 -11.03 -1.49 2.01
CA PHE A 50 -10.70 -0.30 2.79
C PHE A 50 -10.52 -0.65 4.27
N VAL A 51 -9.50 -0.02 4.89
CA VAL A 51 -9.22 -0.14 6.32
C VAL A 51 -9.01 1.23 6.94
N SER A 52 -9.51 1.38 8.16
CA SER A 52 -9.28 2.57 8.97
C SER A 52 -8.82 2.14 10.37
N PHE A 53 -7.54 2.31 10.62
CA PHE A 53 -6.91 2.09 11.92
C PHE A 53 -6.73 3.43 12.65
N PRO A 54 -6.53 3.47 13.97
CA PRO A 54 -6.48 4.72 14.73
C PRO A 54 -5.52 5.78 14.18
N ASN A 55 -4.42 5.36 13.56
CA ASN A 55 -3.38 6.27 13.05
C ASN A 55 -3.11 6.10 11.54
N LYS A 56 -3.88 5.28 10.86
CA LYS A 56 -3.63 4.99 9.44
C LYS A 56 -4.90 4.49 8.75
N SER A 57 -5.26 5.15 7.66
CA SER A 57 -6.31 4.67 6.77
C SER A 57 -5.73 4.35 5.41
N GLY A 58 -6.17 3.27 4.80
CA GLY A 58 -5.64 2.84 3.51
C GLY A 58 -6.52 1.81 2.82
N ILE A 59 -6.09 1.42 1.64
CA ILE A 59 -6.70 0.34 0.87
C ILE A 59 -5.73 -0.82 0.88
N LEU A 60 -6.16 -1.96 1.41
CA LEU A 60 -5.48 -3.24 1.28
C LEU A 60 -5.81 -3.84 -0.08
N PHE A 61 -4.85 -4.46 -0.72
CA PHE A 61 -5.04 -5.16 -1.99
C PHE A 61 -3.98 -6.23 -2.19
N SER A 62 -4.26 -7.17 -3.07
CA SER A 62 -3.30 -8.19 -3.53
C SER A 62 -2.65 -7.71 -4.81
N SER A 63 -1.34 -7.82 -4.93
CA SER A 63 -0.61 -7.39 -6.13
C SER A 63 0.51 -8.35 -6.50
N ASN A 64 0.75 -8.49 -7.80
CA ASN A 64 1.87 -9.25 -8.35
C ASN A 64 3.15 -8.41 -8.51
N ARG A 65 3.19 -7.20 -7.90
CA ARG A 65 4.39 -6.36 -7.87
C ARG A 65 5.50 -6.99 -7.03
N PRO A 66 6.77 -6.92 -7.48
CA PRO A 66 7.89 -7.55 -6.77
C PRO A 66 8.29 -6.80 -5.49
N SER A 67 7.95 -5.53 -5.37
CA SER A 67 8.24 -4.70 -4.19
C SER A 67 7.38 -3.43 -4.19
N PRO A 68 7.27 -2.72 -3.04
CA PRO A 68 6.54 -1.44 -2.98
C PRO A 68 7.22 -0.33 -3.80
N TYR A 69 8.48 -0.50 -4.17
CA TYR A 69 9.29 0.46 -4.94
C TYR A 69 9.42 0.07 -6.42
N ALA A 70 8.68 -0.95 -6.85
CA ALA A 70 8.73 -1.36 -8.26
C ALA A 70 8.35 -0.18 -9.17
N PRO A 71 9.14 0.08 -10.22
CA PRO A 71 8.84 1.18 -11.13
C PRO A 71 7.52 0.91 -11.85
N SER A 72 6.74 1.96 -12.04
CA SER A 72 5.51 1.93 -12.84
C SER A 72 5.75 1.85 -14.35
N ALA A 73 7.02 1.77 -14.78
CA ALA A 73 7.38 1.77 -16.19
C ALA A 73 7.21 0.39 -16.83
N ASP A 74 6.93 0.37 -18.12
CA ASP A 74 6.70 -0.83 -18.96
C ASP A 74 7.87 -1.84 -19.02
N THR A 75 8.98 -1.55 -18.35
CA THR A 75 10.16 -2.43 -18.28
C THR A 75 10.10 -3.45 -17.13
N ALA A 76 9.20 -3.28 -16.16
CA ALA A 76 9.02 -4.25 -15.09
C ALA A 76 8.20 -5.44 -15.61
N ILE A 77 8.70 -6.65 -15.38
CA ILE A 77 7.98 -7.88 -15.71
C ILE A 77 7.20 -8.34 -14.47
N PRO A 78 5.86 -8.25 -14.46
CA PRO A 78 5.06 -8.72 -13.33
C PRO A 78 5.25 -10.22 -13.13
N SER A 79 5.29 -10.64 -11.88
CA SER A 79 5.19 -12.06 -11.54
C SER A 79 3.74 -12.50 -11.66
N ARG A 80 3.36 -13.10 -12.79
CA ARG A 80 1.97 -13.42 -13.14
C ARG A 80 1.25 -14.33 -12.14
N TYR A 81 1.99 -15.04 -11.31
CA TYR A 81 1.46 -16.08 -10.42
C TYR A 81 1.94 -15.94 -8.98
N HIS A 82 2.36 -14.75 -8.59
CA HIS A 82 2.85 -14.53 -7.23
C HIS A 82 2.32 -13.21 -6.68
N PHE A 83 1.24 -13.31 -5.92
CA PHE A 83 0.58 -12.17 -5.30
C PHE A 83 0.96 -12.06 -3.83
N ASN A 84 1.24 -10.84 -3.40
CA ASN A 84 1.39 -10.47 -2.00
C ASN A 84 0.37 -9.40 -1.62
N VAL A 85 0.14 -9.22 -0.33
CA VAL A 85 -0.72 -8.16 0.19
C VAL A 85 0.08 -6.87 0.34
N PHE A 86 -0.50 -5.81 -0.17
CA PHE A 86 0.00 -4.43 -0.06
C PHE A 86 -1.07 -3.52 0.53
N MET A 87 -0.64 -2.36 0.95
CA MET A 87 -1.52 -1.28 1.40
C MET A 87 -1.08 0.03 0.74
N VAL A 88 -2.02 0.76 0.18
CA VAL A 88 -1.82 2.13 -0.28
C VAL A 88 -2.50 3.10 0.68
N ASP A 89 -1.81 4.20 0.99
CA ASP A 89 -2.32 5.24 1.88
C ASP A 89 -3.50 5.97 1.25
N TYR A 90 -4.65 6.02 1.97
CA TYR A 90 -5.86 6.67 1.46
C TYR A 90 -5.88 8.19 1.71
N LEU A 91 -5.37 8.63 2.85
CA LEU A 91 -5.41 10.03 3.27
C LEU A 91 -4.31 10.90 2.66
N ASN A 92 -3.30 10.28 2.06
CA ASN A 92 -2.20 11.01 1.47
C ASN A 92 -2.60 11.58 0.10
N SER A 93 -2.88 12.89 0.04
CA SER A 93 -3.25 13.61 -1.19
C SER A 93 -2.07 13.83 -2.15
N SER A 94 -0.85 13.40 -1.80
CA SER A 94 0.31 13.52 -2.67
C SER A 94 0.15 12.67 -3.94
N LYS A 95 0.67 13.16 -5.07
CA LYS A 95 0.70 12.42 -6.34
C LYS A 95 1.43 11.07 -6.23
N ASN A 96 2.37 10.97 -5.28
CA ASN A 96 3.11 9.74 -4.98
C ASN A 96 2.51 9.11 -3.73
N LYS A 97 1.49 8.28 -3.92
CA LYS A 97 0.89 7.50 -2.83
C LYS A 97 1.90 6.46 -2.34
N GLN A 98 2.09 6.42 -1.03
CA GLN A 98 2.98 5.43 -0.43
C GLN A 98 2.32 4.05 -0.46
N ILE A 99 2.98 3.09 -1.10
CA ILE A 99 2.61 1.68 -1.08
C ILE A 99 3.51 0.97 -0.06
N THR A 100 2.90 0.17 0.79
CA THR A 100 3.59 -0.63 1.81
C THR A 100 3.31 -2.12 1.56
N GLN A 101 4.33 -2.95 1.52
CA GLN A 101 4.20 -4.40 1.43
C GLN A 101 3.92 -4.97 2.81
N LEU A 102 2.88 -5.80 2.94
CA LEU A 102 2.45 -6.40 4.20
C LEU A 102 2.80 -7.89 4.30
N THR A 103 2.87 -8.59 3.18
CA THR A 103 3.30 -10.00 3.12
C THR A 103 4.46 -10.16 2.15
N ASN A 104 5.30 -11.15 2.42
CA ASN A 104 6.39 -11.53 1.54
C ASN A 104 6.47 -13.05 1.52
N LEU A 105 5.50 -13.68 0.86
CA LEU A 105 5.45 -15.13 0.71
C LEU A 105 6.57 -15.57 -0.21
N LYS A 106 7.17 -16.70 0.10
CA LYS A 106 8.20 -17.31 -0.75
C LYS A 106 7.56 -18.07 -1.92
N TYR A 107 6.40 -18.68 -1.66
CA TYR A 107 5.64 -19.47 -2.63
C TYR A 107 4.16 -19.16 -2.50
N GLY A 108 3.38 -19.48 -3.54
CA GLY A 108 1.94 -19.29 -3.54
C GLY A 108 1.52 -17.82 -3.62
N ASN A 109 0.31 -17.54 -3.20
CA ASN A 109 -0.32 -16.25 -3.30
C ASN A 109 -0.95 -15.81 -1.98
N ALA A 110 -0.94 -14.51 -1.71
CA ALA A 110 -1.74 -13.88 -0.68
C ALA A 110 -2.87 -13.08 -1.32
N SER A 111 -4.12 -13.36 -0.96
CA SER A 111 -5.32 -12.81 -1.59
C SER A 111 -6.40 -12.48 -0.57
N TYR A 112 -7.42 -11.74 -1.01
CA TYR A 112 -8.58 -11.34 -0.21
C TYR A 112 -8.20 -10.70 1.14
N PRO A 113 -7.33 -9.67 1.14
CA PRO A 113 -7.03 -8.96 2.37
C PRO A 113 -8.25 -8.18 2.86
N MET A 114 -8.47 -8.17 4.15
CA MET A 114 -9.54 -7.39 4.76
C MET A 114 -9.17 -6.95 6.18
N GLY A 115 -9.65 -5.77 6.57
CA GLY A 115 -9.48 -5.28 7.93
C GLY A 115 -10.21 -6.16 8.94
N TYR A 116 -9.59 -6.35 10.09
CA TYR A 116 -10.16 -7.07 11.21
C TYR A 116 -9.76 -6.37 12.52
N ASN A 117 -10.75 -6.04 13.33
CA ASN A 117 -10.53 -5.34 14.59
C ASN A 117 -9.78 -3.98 14.42
N THR A 118 -9.23 -3.43 15.49
CA THR A 118 -8.70 -2.06 15.56
C THR A 118 -7.37 -1.87 14.81
N ASN A 119 -6.56 -2.91 14.71
CA ASN A 119 -5.21 -2.84 14.09
C ASN A 119 -4.78 -4.13 13.41
N HIS A 120 -5.72 -5.02 13.12
CA HIS A 120 -5.46 -6.29 12.48
C HIS A 120 -6.02 -6.33 11.06
N PHE A 121 -5.43 -7.16 10.24
CA PHE A 121 -5.97 -7.55 8.94
C PHE A 121 -5.87 -9.06 8.76
N THR A 122 -6.71 -9.62 7.92
CA THR A 122 -6.67 -11.04 7.53
C THR A 122 -6.48 -11.14 6.03
N PHE A 123 -5.96 -12.25 5.59
CA PHE A 123 -5.80 -12.59 4.16
C PHE A 123 -5.82 -14.10 4.00
N VAL A 124 -6.02 -14.59 2.78
CA VAL A 124 -5.89 -16.01 2.43
C VAL A 124 -4.54 -16.21 1.78
N ALA A 125 -3.78 -17.21 2.23
CA ALA A 125 -2.54 -17.60 1.58
C ALA A 125 -2.48 -19.11 1.35
N ASP A 126 -1.90 -19.50 0.22
CA ASP A 126 -1.77 -20.90 -0.23
C ASP A 126 -0.31 -21.35 -0.34
N GLU A 127 0.59 -20.76 0.45
CA GLU A 127 2.04 -21.04 0.46
C GLU A 127 2.39 -22.51 0.59
N ASN A 128 1.57 -23.28 1.29
CA ASN A 128 1.72 -24.73 1.48
C ASN A 128 0.84 -25.57 0.53
N GLY A 129 0.28 -24.95 -0.50
CA GLY A 129 -0.62 -25.58 -1.46
C GLY A 129 -2.08 -25.69 -1.00
N VAL A 130 -2.40 -25.19 0.20
CA VAL A 130 -3.77 -25.15 0.73
C VAL A 130 -4.10 -23.73 1.17
N GLY A 131 -5.21 -23.19 0.68
CA GLY A 131 -5.66 -21.85 1.03
C GLY A 131 -6.09 -21.77 2.51
N ASN A 132 -5.28 -21.12 3.33
CA ASN A 132 -5.53 -20.89 4.74
C ASN A 132 -5.73 -19.40 5.01
N ARG A 133 -6.58 -19.08 6.01
CA ARG A 133 -6.72 -17.70 6.48
C ARG A 133 -5.64 -17.38 7.51
N TRP A 134 -4.94 -16.30 7.26
CA TRP A 134 -3.89 -15.75 8.12
C TRP A 134 -4.30 -14.40 8.67
N ALA A 135 -3.68 -14.01 9.77
CA ALA A 135 -3.86 -12.68 10.36
C ALA A 135 -2.50 -12.01 10.53
N GLY A 136 -2.48 -10.71 10.24
CA GLY A 136 -1.38 -9.80 10.54
C GLY A 136 -1.88 -8.65 11.40
N PHE A 137 -0.96 -7.89 11.99
CA PHE A 137 -1.31 -6.72 12.78
C PHE A 137 -0.32 -5.59 12.57
N PHE A 138 -0.82 -4.36 12.74
CA PHE A 138 0.02 -3.16 12.75
C PHE A 138 0.42 -2.83 14.18
N ALA A 139 1.72 -2.79 14.43
CA ALA A 139 2.29 -2.35 15.69
C ALA A 139 2.93 -0.98 15.52
N THR A 140 2.69 -0.07 16.46
CA THR A 140 3.41 1.21 16.52
C THR A 140 4.69 1.00 17.32
N GLN A 141 5.82 1.12 16.65
CA GLN A 141 7.12 1.16 17.32
C GLN A 141 7.58 2.60 17.47
N ARG A 142 7.93 3.00 18.68
CA ARG A 142 8.50 4.31 18.95
C ARG A 142 9.98 4.29 18.55
N ASN A 143 10.33 4.91 17.43
CA ASN A 143 11.70 4.95 16.91
C ASN A 143 12.50 6.18 17.42
N GLY A 144 12.06 6.85 18.46
CA GLY A 144 12.66 8.07 18.95
C GLY A 144 12.28 9.31 18.12
N LEU A 145 12.96 10.42 18.41
CA LEU A 145 12.85 11.65 17.62
C LEU A 145 14.08 11.79 16.74
N ASP A 146 13.86 12.04 15.46
CA ASP A 146 14.94 12.45 14.57
C ASP A 146 15.16 13.96 14.72
N THR A 147 16.41 14.37 14.89
CA THR A 147 16.79 15.78 14.85
C THR A 147 17.19 16.14 13.44
N LEU A 148 16.51 17.14 12.88
CA LEU A 148 16.83 17.69 11.56
C LEU A 148 17.55 19.03 11.77
N TYR A 149 18.73 19.15 11.19
CA TYR A 149 19.51 20.38 11.15
C TYR A 149 19.39 20.98 9.75
N HIS A 150 18.87 22.22 9.68
CA HIS A 150 18.85 23.00 8.47
C HIS A 150 20.04 23.94 8.44
N ILE A 151 20.91 23.79 7.45
CA ILE A 151 22.11 24.62 7.27
C ILE A 151 22.05 25.17 5.84
N GLY A 152 21.55 26.41 5.70
CA GLY A 152 21.27 26.97 4.38
C GLY A 152 20.24 26.13 3.65
N ASP A 153 20.59 25.62 2.46
CA ASP A 153 19.73 24.77 1.64
C ASP A 153 19.89 23.27 1.96
N ASP A 154 20.85 22.90 2.83
CA ASP A 154 21.11 21.51 3.20
C ASP A 154 20.32 21.08 4.42
N MET A 155 19.92 19.79 4.43
CA MET A 155 19.22 19.14 5.53
C MET A 155 19.95 17.90 5.99
N LEU A 156 20.48 17.96 7.22
CA LEU A 156 21.16 16.83 7.86
C LEU A 156 20.23 16.17 8.90
N ARG A 157 20.17 14.84 8.88
CA ARG A 157 19.34 14.04 9.80
C ARG A 157 20.22 13.35 10.83
N ASN A 158 19.96 13.61 12.12
CA ASN A 158 20.71 13.03 13.25
C ASN A 158 22.24 13.22 13.12
N ALA A 159 22.66 14.34 12.53
CA ALA A 159 24.06 14.63 12.25
C ALA A 159 24.90 14.80 13.53
N SER A 160 26.12 14.29 13.50
CA SER A 160 27.10 14.54 14.55
C SER A 160 27.62 15.97 14.50
N PRO A 161 28.17 16.53 15.61
CA PRO A 161 28.76 17.85 15.59
C PRO A 161 29.84 18.06 14.50
N LYS A 162 30.60 17.02 14.18
CA LYS A 162 31.63 17.07 13.13
C LYS A 162 31.04 17.21 11.73
N GLU A 163 29.92 16.55 11.45
CA GLU A 163 29.20 16.66 10.17
C GLU A 163 28.59 18.05 10.01
N ILE A 164 28.04 18.61 11.09
CA ILE A 164 27.51 19.98 11.11
C ILE A 164 28.65 20.99 10.83
N ASP A 165 29.78 20.87 11.52
CA ASP A 165 30.93 21.74 11.31
C ASP A 165 31.52 21.65 9.90
N SER A 166 31.51 20.46 9.30
CA SER A 166 32.00 20.28 7.90
C SER A 166 31.08 20.87 6.84
N THR A 167 29.80 21.08 7.17
CA THR A 167 28.81 21.68 6.25
C THR A 167 28.80 23.21 6.37
N LEU A 168 29.29 23.75 7.48
CA LEU A 168 29.38 25.20 7.73
C LEU A 168 30.67 25.84 7.16
N ASN A 169 31.68 25.08 6.77
CA ASN A 169 32.94 25.51 6.20
C ASN A 169 33.01 25.20 4.69
#